data_23b3aa2a8436e823493f9264e48f9245
#
_entry.id   23b3aa2a8436e823493f9264e48f9245
#
_cell.length_a   1.000
_cell.length_b   1.000
_cell.length_c   1.000
_cell.angle_alpha   90.00
_cell.angle_beta   90.00
_cell.angle_gamma   90.00
#
_symmetry.space_group_name_H-M   'P 1'
#
loop_
_entity.id
_entity.type
_entity.pdbx_description
1 polymer ?
#
loop_
_entity_poly.entity_id
_entity_poly.type
_entity_poly.pdbx_seq_one_letter_code
_entity_poly.pdbx_strand_id
1 'polypeptide(L)'
;VSRELADSHLFDITSTTPDGRPLTAEAVETAVARGDYLIGVVIPSGTTDRLRQRVARGVAQAFGGEEDSVSEAEADTLSAQPLEIRLWVDPTAKPSFRATLLSAVREHMLTVQNRLLLGEISRHVNRLIPMPIDLEMETEGWITVRESYARTSSTADLLPNATQHNVPAWSMFAVFFIVISLAGNMIRERETGCFARLLTMPCPYALYLTGKVLVHLLVCLLQLVLLLLTGLYLMPHLDLPPLRLGHDHAALALMCITVSLSAVGYGLAIGSVARTAQQASIFGAVSVVILAAIGGVWIPTFVMPPLMRTVARISPLNWGLEGFNTLFVRGGGLSDVAPYAAASLVFFAIMLGVAIVRRKMKS
;
A
#
# COMPACT_ATOMS: atom_id res chain seq x y z
N VAL A 1 5.29 -10.21 -25.50
CA VAL A 1 4.77 -10.22 -24.10
C VAL A 1 4.80 -8.80 -23.54
N SER A 2 5.95 -8.13 -23.44
CA SER A 2 6.06 -6.79 -22.83
C SER A 2 5.23 -5.71 -23.56
N ARG A 3 5.17 -5.74 -24.89
CA ARG A 3 4.36 -4.81 -25.70
C ARG A 3 2.85 -5.04 -25.49
N GLU A 4 2.40 -6.28 -25.41
CA GLU A 4 0.97 -6.61 -25.23
C GLU A 4 0.46 -6.28 -23.82
N LEU A 5 1.32 -6.38 -22.80
CA LEU A 5 1.00 -5.88 -21.46
C LEU A 5 0.87 -4.33 -21.44
N ALA A 6 1.71 -3.62 -22.21
CA ALA A 6 1.65 -2.18 -22.33
C ALA A 6 0.37 -1.69 -23.07
N ASP A 7 -0.09 -2.45 -24.06
CA ASP A 7 -1.28 -2.12 -24.85
C ASP A 7 -2.61 -2.41 -24.10
N SER A 8 -2.56 -3.03 -22.93
CA SER A 8 -3.77 -3.47 -22.20
C SER A 8 -4.58 -2.33 -21.55
N HIS A 9 -4.10 -1.08 -21.54
CA HIS A 9 -4.71 0.09 -20.86
C HIS A 9 -5.11 -0.11 -19.38
N LEU A 10 -4.86 -1.31 -18.82
CA LEU A 10 -5.19 -1.65 -17.42
C LEU A 10 -4.07 -1.21 -16.46
N PHE A 11 -2.86 -1.00 -16.99
CA PHE A 11 -1.68 -0.70 -16.19
C PHE A 11 -0.91 0.47 -16.78
N ASP A 12 -0.45 1.36 -15.92
CA ASP A 12 0.54 2.38 -16.26
C ASP A 12 1.94 1.75 -16.14
N ILE A 13 2.51 1.34 -17.26
CA ILE A 13 3.75 0.55 -17.31
C ILE A 13 4.94 1.46 -17.52
N THR A 14 5.86 1.47 -16.57
CA THR A 14 7.15 2.11 -16.67
C THR A 14 8.23 1.06 -16.91
N SER A 15 8.91 1.11 -18.06
CA SER A 15 9.99 0.19 -18.43
C SER A 15 11.39 0.79 -18.34
N THR A 16 11.47 2.10 -18.07
CA THR A 16 12.73 2.85 -18.01
C THR A 16 12.85 3.64 -16.72
N THR A 17 14.09 3.84 -16.25
CA THR A 17 14.38 4.78 -15.16
C THR A 17 14.11 6.22 -15.61
N PRO A 18 13.96 7.21 -14.69
CA PRO A 18 13.88 8.63 -15.05
C PRO A 18 15.01 9.11 -15.95
N ASP A 19 16.16 8.45 -15.91
CA ASP A 19 17.35 8.72 -16.74
C ASP A 19 17.31 8.02 -18.13
N GLY A 20 16.20 7.37 -18.50
CA GLY A 20 16.01 6.70 -19.78
C GLY A 20 16.72 5.35 -19.93
N ARG A 21 17.30 4.79 -18.87
CA ARG A 21 17.93 3.46 -18.88
C ARG A 21 16.88 2.36 -18.62
N PRO A 22 17.03 1.16 -19.25
CA PRO A 22 16.13 0.05 -18.95
C PRO A 22 16.27 -0.37 -17.49
N LEU A 23 15.14 -0.68 -16.84
CA LEU A 23 15.10 -1.15 -15.46
C LEU A 23 15.74 -2.54 -15.36
N THR A 24 16.70 -2.72 -14.45
CA THR A 24 17.24 -4.03 -14.09
C THR A 24 16.33 -4.75 -13.10
N ALA A 25 16.42 -6.09 -13.01
CA ALA A 25 15.61 -6.88 -12.08
C ALA A 25 15.77 -6.43 -10.62
N GLU A 26 17.00 -6.10 -10.19
CA GLU A 26 17.30 -5.59 -8.84
C GLU A 26 16.72 -4.18 -8.61
N ALA A 27 16.75 -3.33 -9.63
CA ALA A 27 16.17 -2.00 -9.56
C ALA A 27 14.64 -2.07 -9.42
N VAL A 28 13.98 -3.02 -10.11
CA VAL A 28 12.54 -3.29 -9.99
C VAL A 28 12.20 -3.76 -8.57
N GLU A 29 12.93 -4.73 -8.04
CA GLU A 29 12.74 -5.23 -6.68
C GLU A 29 12.90 -4.10 -5.64
N THR A 30 13.96 -3.31 -5.76
CA THR A 30 14.22 -2.19 -4.84
C THR A 30 13.14 -1.11 -4.91
N ALA A 31 12.66 -0.78 -6.09
CA ALA A 31 11.61 0.23 -6.29
C ALA A 31 10.25 -0.23 -5.72
N VAL A 32 9.92 -1.51 -5.87
CA VAL A 32 8.73 -2.11 -5.25
C VAL A 32 8.89 -2.19 -3.73
N ALA A 33 10.08 -2.56 -3.22
CA ALA A 33 10.35 -2.61 -1.79
C ALA A 33 10.23 -1.24 -1.10
N ARG A 34 10.58 -0.15 -1.81
CA ARG A 34 10.39 1.24 -1.33
C ARG A 34 8.95 1.73 -1.43
N GLY A 35 8.09 1.01 -2.15
CA GLY A 35 6.70 1.42 -2.41
C GLY A 35 6.55 2.47 -3.51
N ASP A 36 7.57 2.67 -4.35
CA ASP A 36 7.50 3.56 -5.52
C ASP A 36 6.56 2.97 -6.57
N TYR A 37 6.54 1.64 -6.68
CA TYR A 37 5.66 0.86 -7.54
C TYR A 37 4.99 -0.27 -6.76
N LEU A 38 3.76 -0.58 -7.12
CA LEU A 38 2.98 -1.67 -6.51
C LEU A 38 3.40 -3.05 -6.96
N ILE A 39 3.79 -3.14 -8.24
CA ILE A 39 4.13 -4.39 -8.89
C ILE A 39 5.32 -4.17 -9.80
N GLY A 40 6.24 -5.11 -9.74
CA GLY A 40 7.33 -5.26 -10.69
C GLY A 40 7.21 -6.59 -11.41
N VAL A 41 7.22 -6.56 -12.74
CA VAL A 41 7.20 -7.77 -13.58
C VAL A 41 8.56 -7.94 -14.20
N VAL A 42 9.22 -9.04 -13.89
CA VAL A 42 10.52 -9.39 -14.49
C VAL A 42 10.32 -10.57 -15.45
N ILE A 43 10.47 -10.29 -16.72
CA ILE A 43 10.39 -11.26 -17.81
C ILE A 43 11.83 -11.57 -18.27
N PRO A 44 12.33 -12.80 -18.09
CA PRO A 44 13.68 -13.16 -18.52
C PRO A 44 13.86 -12.95 -20.03
N SER A 45 15.07 -12.55 -20.44
CA SER A 45 15.41 -12.42 -21.86
C SER A 45 15.27 -13.78 -22.58
N GLY A 46 14.78 -13.76 -23.81
CA GLY A 46 14.57 -14.99 -24.60
C GLY A 46 13.30 -15.79 -24.24
N THR A 47 12.45 -15.28 -23.31
CA THR A 47 11.17 -15.93 -22.95
C THR A 47 10.28 -16.19 -24.17
N THR A 48 10.18 -15.23 -25.08
CA THR A 48 9.34 -15.35 -26.29
C THR A 48 9.84 -16.44 -27.23
N ASP A 49 11.16 -16.55 -27.41
CA ASP A 49 11.74 -17.54 -28.30
C ASP A 49 11.65 -18.95 -27.70
N ARG A 50 11.88 -19.09 -26.41
CA ARG A 50 11.68 -20.34 -25.68
C ARG A 50 10.21 -20.81 -25.71
N LEU A 51 9.28 -19.87 -25.56
CA LEU A 51 7.85 -20.16 -25.66
C LEU A 51 7.48 -20.62 -27.06
N ARG A 52 7.96 -19.94 -28.10
CA ARG A 52 7.76 -20.34 -29.50
C ARG A 52 8.32 -21.72 -29.79
N GLN A 53 9.54 -22.02 -29.34
CA GLN A 53 10.16 -23.34 -29.53
C GLN A 53 9.38 -24.44 -28.83
N ARG A 54 8.85 -24.20 -27.62
CA ARG A 54 7.99 -25.15 -26.90
C ARG A 54 6.68 -25.41 -27.63
N VAL A 55 6.03 -24.32 -28.06
CA VAL A 55 4.80 -24.41 -28.86
C VAL A 55 5.04 -25.19 -30.14
N ALA A 56 6.11 -24.87 -30.88
CA ALA A 56 6.44 -25.55 -32.12
C ALA A 56 6.70 -27.04 -31.93
N ARG A 57 7.40 -27.44 -30.86
CA ARG A 57 7.63 -28.85 -30.52
C ARG A 57 6.32 -29.56 -30.12
N GLY A 58 5.50 -28.97 -29.25
CA GLY A 58 4.22 -29.54 -28.85
C GLY A 58 3.28 -29.77 -30.04
N VAL A 59 3.27 -28.81 -30.98
CA VAL A 59 2.50 -28.95 -32.21
C VAL A 59 3.10 -30.05 -33.11
N ALA A 60 4.42 -30.12 -33.28
CA ALA A 60 5.07 -31.18 -34.07
C ALA A 60 4.80 -32.58 -33.50
N GLN A 61 4.88 -32.76 -32.19
CA GLN A 61 4.55 -34.03 -31.51
C GLN A 61 3.06 -34.40 -31.69
N ALA A 62 2.15 -33.44 -31.57
CA ALA A 62 0.71 -33.70 -31.74
C ALA A 62 0.35 -34.10 -33.17
N PHE A 63 1.12 -33.70 -34.16
CA PHE A 63 0.89 -34.02 -35.59
C PHE A 63 1.79 -35.15 -36.12
N GLY A 64 2.50 -35.91 -35.27
CA GLY A 64 3.25 -37.10 -35.67
C GLY A 64 4.50 -36.81 -36.50
N GLY A 65 5.08 -35.62 -36.39
CA GLY A 65 6.36 -35.26 -37.05
C GLY A 65 7.53 -35.99 -36.39
N GLU A 66 8.28 -36.78 -37.16
CA GLU A 66 9.57 -37.36 -36.75
C GLU A 66 10.56 -36.28 -36.44
N GLU A 67 11.26 -36.43 -35.31
CA GLU A 67 12.30 -35.53 -34.82
C GLU A 67 13.48 -35.52 -35.80
N ASP A 68 13.70 -34.35 -36.43
CA ASP A 68 15.04 -34.06 -36.96
C ASP A 68 16.01 -33.87 -35.80
N SER A 69 16.98 -34.74 -35.72
CA SER A 69 17.99 -34.96 -34.71
C SER A 69 18.74 -33.69 -34.30
N VAL A 70 18.24 -33.02 -33.26
CA VAL A 70 19.05 -32.11 -32.45
C VAL A 70 19.26 -32.81 -31.09
N SER A 71 20.53 -33.00 -30.74
CA SER A 71 21.06 -33.67 -29.55
C SER A 71 20.08 -33.74 -28.36
N GLU A 72 19.53 -34.93 -28.10
CA GLU A 72 18.55 -35.22 -27.02
C GLU A 72 18.98 -34.78 -25.63
N ALA A 73 20.26 -34.69 -25.36
CA ALA A 73 20.80 -34.37 -24.03
C ALA A 73 20.70 -32.88 -23.64
N GLU A 74 20.75 -31.94 -24.60
CA GLU A 74 20.56 -30.50 -24.35
C GLU A 74 19.07 -30.08 -24.46
N ALA A 75 18.28 -30.85 -25.21
CA ALA A 75 16.87 -30.60 -25.41
C ALA A 75 16.03 -30.91 -24.18
N ASP A 76 16.38 -31.94 -23.41
CA ASP A 76 15.63 -32.42 -22.25
C ASP A 76 15.80 -31.52 -21.01
N THR A 77 16.97 -30.92 -20.80
CA THR A 77 17.21 -29.99 -19.69
C THR A 77 16.56 -28.62 -19.89
N LEU A 78 16.39 -28.18 -21.12
CA LEU A 78 15.75 -26.88 -21.46
C LEU A 78 14.21 -26.99 -21.54
N SER A 79 13.69 -28.18 -21.79
CA SER A 79 12.24 -28.45 -21.88
C SER A 79 11.58 -28.70 -20.54
N ALA A 80 12.33 -29.20 -19.54
CA ALA A 80 11.78 -29.57 -18.22
C ALA A 80 11.57 -28.39 -17.26
N GLN A 81 12.20 -27.22 -17.48
CA GLN A 81 12.01 -26.09 -16.56
C GLN A 81 10.84 -25.19 -17.01
N PRO A 82 9.85 -24.94 -16.15
CA PRO A 82 8.78 -24.00 -16.46
C PRO A 82 9.35 -22.60 -16.71
N LEU A 83 8.78 -21.87 -17.66
CA LEU A 83 9.11 -20.46 -17.89
C LEU A 83 8.64 -19.65 -16.68
N GLU A 84 9.58 -19.26 -15.82
CA GLU A 84 9.27 -18.46 -14.64
C GLU A 84 9.23 -16.97 -14.99
N ILE A 85 8.06 -16.35 -14.86
CA ILE A 85 7.89 -14.90 -14.82
C ILE A 85 7.83 -14.51 -13.35
N ARG A 86 8.77 -13.67 -12.91
CA ARG A 86 8.81 -13.20 -11.53
C ARG A 86 7.96 -11.95 -11.39
N LEU A 87 7.03 -12.01 -10.45
CA LEU A 87 6.17 -10.91 -10.09
C LEU A 87 6.52 -10.44 -8.69
N TRP A 88 7.09 -9.24 -8.59
CA TRP A 88 7.35 -8.59 -7.32
C TRP A 88 6.14 -7.76 -6.92
N VAL A 89 5.59 -7.98 -5.74
CA VAL A 89 4.39 -7.28 -5.25
C VAL A 89 4.74 -6.51 -3.98
N ASP A 90 4.29 -5.26 -3.89
CA ASP A 90 4.40 -4.49 -2.65
C ASP A 90 3.58 -5.20 -1.55
N PRO A 91 4.21 -5.56 -0.42
CA PRO A 91 3.53 -6.23 0.67
C PRO A 91 2.40 -5.41 1.30
N THR A 92 2.31 -4.10 1.06
CA THR A 92 1.21 -3.26 1.53
C THR A 92 -0.06 -3.36 0.67
N ALA A 93 0.00 -4.00 -0.50
CA ALA A 93 -1.15 -4.19 -1.36
C ALA A 93 -2.21 -5.09 -0.68
N LYS A 94 -3.47 -4.65 -0.66
CA LYS A 94 -4.58 -5.42 -0.05
C LYS A 94 -4.72 -6.78 -0.73
N PRO A 95 -4.98 -7.87 0.02
CA PRO A 95 -5.07 -9.23 -0.53
C PRO A 95 -6.07 -9.38 -1.68
N SER A 96 -7.22 -8.71 -1.61
CA SER A 96 -8.24 -8.72 -2.68
C SER A 96 -7.73 -8.10 -3.97
N PHE A 97 -7.03 -6.98 -3.87
CA PHE A 97 -6.46 -6.30 -5.03
C PHE A 97 -5.31 -7.11 -5.65
N ARG A 98 -4.48 -7.73 -4.81
CA ARG A 98 -3.41 -8.63 -5.22
C ARG A 98 -3.96 -9.82 -6.03
N ALA A 99 -5.02 -10.47 -5.54
CA ALA A 99 -5.68 -11.57 -6.24
C ALA A 99 -6.19 -11.14 -7.62
N THR A 100 -6.80 -9.96 -7.73
CA THR A 100 -7.28 -9.40 -9.00
C THR A 100 -6.13 -9.16 -9.98
N LEU A 101 -5.01 -8.59 -9.49
CA LEU A 101 -3.83 -8.34 -10.33
C LEU A 101 -3.17 -9.62 -10.82
N LEU A 102 -3.01 -10.61 -9.93
CA LEU A 102 -2.46 -11.91 -10.30
C LEU A 102 -3.36 -12.60 -11.35
N SER A 103 -4.68 -12.52 -11.19
CA SER A 103 -5.63 -13.04 -12.16
C SER A 103 -5.50 -12.33 -13.50
N ALA A 104 -5.40 -11.00 -13.51
CA ALA A 104 -5.24 -10.21 -14.73
C ALA A 104 -3.91 -10.53 -15.47
N VAL A 105 -2.80 -10.60 -14.72
CA VAL A 105 -1.50 -10.99 -15.30
C VAL A 105 -1.56 -12.40 -15.86
N ARG A 106 -2.16 -13.36 -15.12
CA ARG A 106 -2.32 -14.75 -15.59
C ARG A 106 -3.20 -14.82 -16.83
N GLU A 107 -4.30 -14.12 -16.88
CA GLU A 107 -5.21 -14.06 -18.02
C GLU A 107 -4.52 -13.51 -19.27
N HIS A 108 -3.76 -12.42 -19.14
CA HIS A 108 -2.97 -11.88 -20.26
C HIS A 108 -1.88 -12.84 -20.72
N MET A 109 -1.21 -13.55 -19.80
CA MET A 109 -0.22 -14.56 -20.18
C MET A 109 -0.84 -15.72 -20.93
N LEU A 110 -2.01 -16.21 -20.51
CA LEU A 110 -2.76 -17.25 -21.21
C LEU A 110 -3.21 -16.76 -22.59
N THR A 111 -3.64 -15.51 -22.73
CA THR A 111 -4.01 -14.93 -24.02
C THR A 111 -2.83 -14.88 -24.98
N VAL A 112 -1.64 -14.48 -24.52
CA VAL A 112 -0.41 -14.49 -25.31
C VAL A 112 -0.03 -15.92 -25.71
N GLN A 113 -0.08 -16.86 -24.79
CA GLN A 113 0.20 -18.26 -25.04
C GLN A 113 -0.75 -18.85 -26.08
N ASN A 114 -2.05 -18.64 -25.94
CA ASN A 114 -3.06 -19.12 -26.89
C ASN A 114 -2.88 -18.52 -28.28
N ARG A 115 -2.55 -17.22 -28.38
CA ARG A 115 -2.27 -16.56 -29.68
C ARG A 115 -1.04 -17.15 -30.36
N LEU A 116 0.02 -17.46 -29.62
CA LEU A 116 1.21 -18.12 -30.18
C LEU A 116 0.90 -19.55 -30.62
N LEU A 117 0.13 -20.31 -29.83
CA LEU A 117 -0.33 -21.66 -30.17
C LEU A 117 -1.15 -21.65 -31.47
N LEU A 118 -2.18 -20.82 -31.54
CA LEU A 118 -3.02 -20.70 -32.73
C LEU A 118 -2.21 -20.28 -33.97
N GLY A 119 -1.23 -19.39 -33.79
CA GLY A 119 -0.35 -18.96 -34.88
C GLY A 119 0.55 -20.09 -35.40
N GLU A 120 1.07 -20.97 -34.52
CA GLU A 120 1.89 -22.13 -34.94
C GLU A 120 1.05 -23.26 -35.53
N ILE A 121 -0.10 -23.58 -34.91
CA ILE A 121 -1.05 -24.55 -35.44
C ILE A 121 -1.52 -24.13 -36.83
N SER A 122 -1.93 -22.87 -37.00
CA SER A 122 -2.36 -22.35 -38.31
C SER A 122 -1.28 -22.45 -39.36
N ARG A 123 -0.01 -22.20 -39.01
CA ARG A 123 1.14 -22.36 -39.92
C ARG A 123 1.40 -23.83 -40.29
N HIS A 124 1.20 -24.75 -39.36
CA HIS A 124 1.44 -26.18 -39.60
C HIS A 124 0.31 -26.80 -40.40
N VAL A 125 -0.93 -26.50 -40.05
CA VAL A 125 -2.13 -26.99 -40.74
C VAL A 125 -2.22 -26.46 -42.17
N ASN A 126 -1.90 -25.18 -42.37
CA ASN A 126 -1.88 -24.56 -43.73
C ASN A 126 -0.84 -25.17 -44.67
N ARG A 127 0.16 -25.91 -44.13
CA ARG A 127 1.12 -26.69 -44.94
C ARG A 127 0.61 -28.09 -45.31
N LEU A 128 -0.32 -28.66 -44.57
CA LEU A 128 -0.72 -30.05 -44.68
C LEU A 128 -2.12 -30.25 -45.25
N ILE A 129 -3.09 -29.39 -44.97
CA ILE A 129 -4.49 -29.59 -45.39
C ILE A 129 -5.22 -28.25 -45.54
N PRO A 130 -5.97 -28.02 -46.64
CA PRO A 130 -6.79 -26.81 -46.81
C PRO A 130 -8.18 -26.95 -46.16
N MET A 131 -8.28 -27.40 -44.91
CA MET A 131 -9.53 -27.49 -44.17
C MET A 131 -9.39 -27.00 -42.71
N PRO A 132 -10.37 -26.24 -42.17
CA PRO A 132 -10.34 -25.79 -40.78
C PRO A 132 -10.62 -26.97 -39.85
N ILE A 133 -9.68 -27.26 -38.94
CA ILE A 133 -9.84 -28.28 -37.88
C ILE A 133 -9.78 -27.52 -36.54
N ASP A 134 -10.85 -27.65 -35.74
CA ASP A 134 -10.85 -27.21 -34.35
C ASP A 134 -10.08 -28.22 -33.49
N LEU A 135 -8.97 -27.80 -32.91
CA LEU A 135 -8.14 -28.60 -32.01
C LEU A 135 -8.27 -28.05 -30.60
N GLU A 136 -8.92 -28.77 -29.71
CA GLU A 136 -8.80 -28.55 -28.27
C GLU A 136 -7.49 -29.17 -27.77
N MET A 137 -6.55 -28.36 -27.36
CA MET A 137 -5.31 -28.80 -26.70
C MET A 137 -5.28 -28.34 -25.26
N GLU A 138 -5.04 -29.27 -24.35
CA GLU A 138 -4.75 -28.99 -22.95
C GLU A 138 -3.42 -28.20 -22.84
N THR A 139 -3.50 -26.96 -22.43
CA THR A 139 -2.36 -26.02 -22.34
C THR A 139 -1.96 -25.71 -20.90
N GLU A 140 -2.34 -26.56 -19.95
CA GLU A 140 -1.99 -26.34 -18.55
C GLU A 140 -0.48 -26.51 -18.29
N GLY A 141 0.13 -25.53 -17.66
CA GLY A 141 1.45 -25.64 -17.03
C GLY A 141 2.67 -25.10 -17.80
N TRP A 142 2.51 -24.48 -18.96
CA TRP A 142 3.65 -24.01 -19.76
C TRP A 142 4.27 -22.69 -19.26
N ILE A 143 3.48 -21.85 -18.58
CA ILE A 143 3.93 -20.62 -17.96
C ILE A 143 3.57 -20.64 -16.48
N THR A 144 4.57 -20.54 -15.62
CA THR A 144 4.37 -20.38 -14.18
C THR A 144 4.63 -18.94 -13.77
N VAL A 145 3.59 -18.30 -13.24
CA VAL A 145 3.72 -16.97 -12.64
C VAL A 145 4.06 -17.17 -11.16
N ARG A 146 5.31 -16.82 -10.78
CA ARG A 146 5.77 -16.90 -9.39
C ARG A 146 5.64 -15.55 -8.73
N GLU A 147 4.84 -15.48 -7.69
CA GLU A 147 4.69 -14.32 -6.84
C GLU A 147 5.87 -14.25 -5.86
N SER A 148 6.50 -13.09 -5.77
CA SER A 148 7.53 -12.79 -4.80
C SER A 148 7.26 -11.44 -4.15
N TYR A 149 7.58 -11.31 -2.87
CA TYR A 149 7.40 -10.04 -2.14
C TYR A 149 8.72 -9.29 -2.10
N ALA A 150 8.67 -8.02 -2.50
CA ALA A 150 9.80 -7.11 -2.34
C ALA A 150 9.87 -6.63 -0.89
N ARG A 151 10.95 -6.95 -0.17
CA ARG A 151 11.14 -6.58 1.24
C ARG A 151 12.53 -6.01 1.48
N THR A 152 12.59 -5.05 2.40
CA THR A 152 13.84 -4.42 2.84
C THR A 152 14.64 -5.27 3.84
N SER A 153 14.02 -6.29 4.47
CA SER A 153 14.67 -7.16 5.47
C SER A 153 14.46 -8.65 5.21
N SER A 154 15.43 -9.46 5.62
CA SER A 154 15.58 -10.90 5.37
C SER A 154 14.58 -11.84 6.07
N THR A 155 13.52 -11.33 6.69
CA THR A 155 12.48 -12.16 7.33
C THR A 155 11.46 -12.64 6.28
N ALA A 156 11.91 -13.55 5.44
CA ALA A 156 11.28 -13.88 4.14
C ALA A 156 9.98 -14.70 4.19
N ASP A 157 9.57 -15.28 5.33
CA ASP A 157 8.62 -16.39 5.29
C ASP A 157 7.16 -16.07 5.63
N LEU A 158 6.79 -14.79 5.81
CA LEU A 158 5.47 -14.50 6.34
C LEU A 158 4.73 -13.47 5.48
N LEU A 159 3.76 -13.97 4.72
CA LEU A 159 2.86 -13.13 3.93
C LEU A 159 2.16 -12.07 4.81
N PRO A 160 2.06 -10.80 4.34
CA PRO A 160 1.25 -9.81 5.03
C PRO A 160 -0.20 -10.28 5.11
N ASN A 161 -0.76 -10.26 6.30
CA ASN A 161 -2.13 -10.70 6.53
C ASN A 161 -3.11 -9.52 6.57
N ALA A 162 -4.42 -9.82 6.53
CA ALA A 162 -5.46 -8.80 6.55
C ALA A 162 -5.39 -7.90 7.79
N THR A 163 -4.97 -8.44 8.95
CA THR A 163 -4.82 -7.70 10.21
C THR A 163 -3.71 -6.66 10.12
N GLN A 164 -2.59 -6.98 9.45
CA GLN A 164 -1.48 -6.03 9.26
C GLN A 164 -1.84 -4.81 8.41
N HIS A 165 -2.83 -4.94 7.51
CA HIS A 165 -3.34 -3.81 6.73
C HIS A 165 -4.44 -3.05 7.46
N ASN A 166 -5.37 -3.77 8.10
CA ASN A 166 -6.55 -3.16 8.66
C ASN A 166 -6.29 -2.46 10.01
N VAL A 167 -5.48 -3.06 10.89
CA VAL A 167 -5.23 -2.48 12.22
C VAL A 167 -4.60 -1.09 12.12
N PRO A 168 -3.53 -0.84 11.35
CA PRO A 168 -2.99 0.52 11.17
C PRO A 168 -4.02 1.50 10.61
N ALA A 169 -4.76 1.09 9.57
CA ALA A 169 -5.73 1.95 8.90
C ALA A 169 -6.84 2.41 9.85
N TRP A 170 -7.45 1.47 10.57
CA TRP A 170 -8.48 1.78 11.55
C TRP A 170 -7.94 2.49 12.79
N SER A 171 -6.70 2.22 13.20
CA SER A 171 -6.04 2.94 14.29
C SER A 171 -5.85 4.42 13.96
N MET A 172 -5.38 4.73 12.74
CA MET A 172 -5.26 6.10 12.26
C MET A 172 -6.60 6.81 12.26
N PHE A 173 -7.63 6.18 11.72
CA PHE A 173 -8.97 6.74 11.70
C PHE A 173 -9.50 7.02 13.11
N ALA A 174 -9.39 6.04 14.02
CA ALA A 174 -9.89 6.15 15.38
C ALA A 174 -9.19 7.25 16.19
N VAL A 175 -7.86 7.35 16.08
CA VAL A 175 -7.08 8.36 16.83
C VAL A 175 -7.43 9.78 16.40
N PHE A 176 -7.69 10.02 15.12
CA PHE A 176 -8.07 11.35 14.67
C PHE A 176 -9.47 11.79 15.13
N PHE A 177 -10.34 10.86 15.56
CA PHE A 177 -11.63 11.22 16.19
C PHE A 177 -11.49 11.91 17.55
N ILE A 178 -10.30 11.94 18.16
CA ILE A 178 -10.00 12.77 19.34
C ILE A 178 -10.38 14.25 19.13
N VAL A 179 -10.42 14.70 17.87
CA VAL A 179 -10.81 16.06 17.49
C VAL A 179 -12.18 16.44 18.06
N ILE A 180 -13.14 15.50 18.07
CA ILE A 180 -14.50 15.76 18.56
C ILE A 180 -14.49 16.06 20.06
N SER A 181 -13.80 15.21 20.84
CA SER A 181 -13.69 15.36 22.28
C SER A 181 -12.90 16.62 22.65
N LEU A 182 -11.72 16.79 22.06
CA LEU A 182 -10.83 17.93 22.38
C LEU A 182 -11.46 19.28 22.03
N ALA A 183 -11.95 19.41 20.78
CA ALA A 183 -12.57 20.65 20.34
C ALA A 183 -13.86 20.96 21.10
N GLY A 184 -14.70 19.94 21.35
CA GLY A 184 -15.90 20.07 22.15
C GLY A 184 -15.61 20.55 23.58
N ASN A 185 -14.60 19.97 24.24
CA ASN A 185 -14.17 20.38 25.58
C ASN A 185 -13.67 21.82 25.62
N MET A 186 -12.88 22.24 24.63
CA MET A 186 -12.40 23.63 24.55
C MET A 186 -13.53 24.64 24.44
N ILE A 187 -14.56 24.32 23.71
CA ILE A 187 -15.73 25.21 23.53
C ILE A 187 -16.58 25.24 24.79
N ARG A 188 -16.88 24.08 25.40
CA ARG A 188 -17.63 24.01 26.67
C ARG A 188 -16.94 24.81 27.76
N GLU A 189 -15.62 24.79 27.87
CA GLU A 189 -14.86 25.61 28.83
C GLU A 189 -15.06 27.11 28.61
N ARG A 190 -15.24 27.54 27.34
CA ARG A 190 -15.58 28.92 27.01
C ARG A 190 -17.03 29.25 27.36
N GLU A 191 -17.97 28.39 27.02
CA GLU A 191 -19.40 28.57 27.27
C GLU A 191 -19.73 28.59 28.77
N THR A 192 -19.07 27.76 29.59
CA THR A 192 -19.25 27.72 31.04
C THR A 192 -18.53 28.84 31.80
N GLY A 193 -17.77 29.71 31.11
CA GLY A 193 -16.98 30.74 31.75
C GLY A 193 -15.73 30.24 32.47
N CYS A 194 -15.45 28.96 32.46
CA CYS A 194 -14.27 28.38 33.08
C CYS A 194 -12.99 28.92 32.46
N PHE A 195 -12.99 29.11 31.14
CA PHE A 195 -11.88 29.73 30.42
C PHE A 195 -11.65 31.21 30.84
N ALA A 196 -12.72 31.98 31.05
CA ALA A 196 -12.62 33.35 31.50
C ALA A 196 -11.97 33.47 32.90
N ARG A 197 -12.34 32.57 33.83
CA ARG A 197 -11.72 32.48 35.16
C ARG A 197 -10.24 32.08 35.06
N LEU A 198 -9.89 31.20 34.15
CA LEU A 198 -8.51 30.78 33.93
C LEU A 198 -7.62 31.95 33.43
N LEU A 199 -8.20 32.87 32.65
CA LEU A 199 -7.52 34.09 32.18
C LEU A 199 -7.30 35.13 33.26
N THR A 200 -8.03 35.13 34.37
CA THR A 200 -7.80 36.03 35.54
C THR A 200 -6.67 35.54 36.43
N MET A 201 -6.23 34.30 36.28
CA MET A 201 -5.10 33.73 36.99
C MET A 201 -3.77 34.14 36.30
N PRO A 202 -2.66 34.25 37.01
CA PRO A 202 -1.33 34.52 36.45
C PRO A 202 -0.79 33.27 35.73
N CYS A 203 -1.55 32.76 34.75
CA CYS A 203 -1.24 31.55 34.04
C CYS A 203 -1.11 31.85 32.55
N PRO A 204 0.08 31.63 31.94
CA PRO A 204 0.24 31.87 30.52
C PRO A 204 -0.61 30.88 29.71
N TYR A 205 -1.19 31.35 28.62
CA TYR A 205 -2.01 30.52 27.73
C TYR A 205 -1.27 29.28 27.19
N ALA A 206 0.04 29.41 27.04
CA ALA A 206 0.88 28.29 26.66
C ALA A 206 0.72 27.09 27.63
N LEU A 207 0.65 27.35 28.94
CA LEU A 207 0.46 26.32 29.96
C LEU A 207 -0.91 25.65 29.82
N TYR A 208 -1.97 26.40 29.53
CA TYR A 208 -3.28 25.84 29.20
C TYR A 208 -3.24 24.92 28.00
N LEU A 209 -2.61 25.35 26.89
CA LEU A 209 -2.47 24.52 25.68
C LEU A 209 -1.61 23.27 25.95
N THR A 210 -0.51 23.42 26.68
CA THR A 210 0.36 22.28 27.05
C THR A 210 -0.42 21.26 27.86
N GLY A 211 -1.23 21.67 28.83
CA GLY A 211 -2.10 20.79 29.58
C GLY A 211 -3.08 20.02 28.67
N LYS A 212 -3.71 20.72 27.72
CA LYS A 212 -4.59 20.08 26.73
C LYS A 212 -3.83 19.07 25.85
N VAL A 213 -2.64 19.44 25.37
CA VAL A 213 -1.80 18.54 24.56
C VAL A 213 -1.45 17.30 25.36
N LEU A 214 -0.95 17.43 26.59
CA LEU A 214 -0.49 16.31 27.40
C LEU A 214 -1.63 15.32 27.71
N VAL A 215 -2.78 15.83 28.16
CA VAL A 215 -3.93 14.96 28.50
C VAL A 215 -4.43 14.21 27.27
N HIS A 216 -4.63 14.91 26.15
CA HIS A 216 -5.16 14.24 24.95
C HIS A 216 -4.11 13.39 24.22
N LEU A 217 -2.83 13.71 24.33
CA LEU A 217 -1.74 12.85 23.89
C LEU A 217 -1.77 11.53 24.65
N LEU A 218 -1.91 11.57 25.99
CA LEU A 218 -2.02 10.36 26.80
C LEU A 218 -3.24 9.51 26.39
N VAL A 219 -4.39 10.14 26.14
CA VAL A 219 -5.60 9.45 25.66
C VAL A 219 -5.37 8.81 24.30
N CYS A 220 -4.74 9.51 23.34
CA CYS A 220 -4.42 8.97 22.02
C CYS A 220 -3.44 7.80 22.11
N LEU A 221 -2.40 7.91 22.94
CA LEU A 221 -1.43 6.84 23.15
C LEU A 221 -2.09 5.61 23.78
N LEU A 222 -2.92 5.82 24.79
CA LEU A 222 -3.69 4.72 25.40
C LEU A 222 -4.60 4.03 24.36
N GLN A 223 -5.28 4.81 23.54
CA GLN A 223 -6.12 4.30 22.46
C GLN A 223 -5.32 3.49 21.44
N LEU A 224 -4.15 3.98 21.01
CA LEU A 224 -3.26 3.25 20.11
C LEU A 224 -2.77 1.94 20.72
N VAL A 225 -2.34 1.98 21.98
CA VAL A 225 -1.92 0.77 22.71
C VAL A 225 -3.05 -0.26 22.76
N LEU A 226 -4.28 0.16 23.09
CA LEU A 226 -5.44 -0.73 23.12
C LEU A 226 -5.74 -1.34 21.75
N LEU A 227 -5.65 -0.55 20.66
CA LEU A 227 -5.86 -1.04 19.29
C LEU A 227 -4.76 -2.00 18.85
N LEU A 228 -3.50 -1.74 19.19
CA LEU A 228 -2.39 -2.66 18.93
C LEU A 228 -2.53 -3.96 19.74
N LEU A 229 -2.92 -3.87 21.01
CA LEU A 229 -3.20 -5.06 21.84
C LEU A 229 -4.37 -5.88 21.28
N THR A 230 -5.40 -5.22 20.75
CA THR A 230 -6.51 -5.90 20.04
C THR A 230 -5.98 -6.67 18.84
N GLY A 231 -5.10 -6.07 18.04
CA GLY A 231 -4.46 -6.73 16.90
C GLY A 231 -3.56 -7.90 17.28
N LEU A 232 -2.86 -7.80 18.42
CA LEU A 232 -1.93 -8.82 18.91
C LEU A 232 -2.64 -10.01 19.57
N TYR A 233 -3.62 -9.73 20.42
CA TYR A 233 -4.20 -10.74 21.31
C TYR A 233 -5.63 -11.11 20.92
N LEU A 234 -6.50 -10.14 20.61
CA LEU A 234 -7.90 -10.42 20.33
C LEU A 234 -8.10 -11.06 18.96
N MET A 235 -7.38 -10.62 17.93
CA MET A 235 -7.52 -11.18 16.57
C MET A 235 -7.26 -12.69 16.53
N PRO A 236 -6.18 -13.23 17.15
CA PRO A 236 -5.95 -14.66 17.21
C PRO A 236 -7.04 -15.45 17.90
N HIS A 237 -7.69 -14.88 18.94
CA HIS A 237 -8.81 -15.54 19.63
C HIS A 237 -10.09 -15.63 18.79
N LEU A 238 -10.16 -14.86 17.70
CA LEU A 238 -11.25 -14.87 16.72
C LEU A 238 -10.87 -15.64 15.44
N ASP A 239 -9.86 -16.51 15.51
CA ASP A 239 -9.31 -17.25 14.37
C ASP A 239 -8.83 -16.35 13.20
N LEU A 240 -8.52 -15.07 13.50
CA LEU A 240 -7.95 -14.14 12.57
C LEU A 240 -6.41 -14.08 12.72
N PRO A 241 -5.67 -13.80 11.64
CA PRO A 241 -4.22 -13.72 11.73
C PRO A 241 -3.76 -12.63 12.71
N PRO A 242 -2.71 -12.90 13.55
CA PRO A 242 -2.21 -11.91 14.50
C PRO A 242 -1.56 -10.71 13.83
N LEU A 243 -1.63 -9.55 14.47
CA LEU A 243 -0.80 -8.41 14.13
C LEU A 243 0.65 -8.72 14.47
N ARG A 244 1.56 -8.38 13.58
CA ARG A 244 3.00 -8.45 13.82
C ARG A 244 3.54 -7.04 13.95
N LEU A 245 4.04 -6.73 15.12
CA LEU A 245 4.79 -5.50 15.33
C LEU A 245 6.16 -5.66 14.66
N GLY A 246 6.64 -4.63 14.00
CA GLY A 246 7.99 -4.61 13.42
C GLY A 246 9.07 -4.88 14.47
N HIS A 247 10.30 -5.03 14.03
CA HIS A 247 11.44 -5.30 14.93
C HIS A 247 11.89 -4.06 15.73
N ASP A 248 11.61 -2.85 15.22
CA ASP A 248 12.04 -1.58 15.81
C ASP A 248 10.95 -0.95 16.68
N HIS A 249 10.97 -1.27 17.97
CA HIS A 249 10.02 -0.72 18.95
C HIS A 249 10.22 0.79 19.19
N ALA A 250 11.44 1.32 18.98
CA ALA A 250 11.69 2.74 19.13
C ALA A 250 11.03 3.52 17.97
N ALA A 251 11.13 3.01 16.75
CA ALA A 251 10.43 3.55 15.59
C ALA A 251 8.90 3.50 15.77
N LEU A 252 8.37 2.40 16.33
CA LEU A 252 6.95 2.28 16.65
C LEU A 252 6.50 3.34 17.68
N ALA A 253 7.26 3.51 18.77
CA ALA A 253 6.97 4.52 19.77
C ALA A 253 7.01 5.94 19.19
N LEU A 254 7.99 6.24 18.33
CA LEU A 254 8.10 7.51 17.64
C LEU A 254 6.86 7.78 16.77
N MET A 255 6.43 6.80 15.97
CA MET A 255 5.23 6.94 15.15
C MET A 255 3.97 7.13 15.99
N CYS A 256 3.79 6.36 17.06
CA CYS A 256 2.65 6.53 17.97
C CYS A 256 2.59 7.95 18.57
N ILE A 257 3.73 8.50 19.00
CA ILE A 257 3.78 9.83 19.60
C ILE A 257 3.50 10.92 18.53
N THR A 258 4.14 10.85 17.38
CA THR A 258 4.04 11.89 16.35
C THR A 258 2.67 11.95 15.70
N VAL A 259 2.05 10.78 15.44
CA VAL A 259 0.68 10.67 14.95
C VAL A 259 -0.32 11.19 15.98
N SER A 260 -0.15 10.84 17.26
CA SER A 260 -1.02 11.34 18.34
C SER A 260 -0.91 12.86 18.48
N LEU A 261 0.29 13.41 18.42
CA LEU A 261 0.49 14.87 18.42
C LEU A 261 -0.21 15.52 17.22
N SER A 262 -0.10 14.92 16.02
CA SER A 262 -0.76 15.41 14.82
C SER A 262 -2.28 15.49 15.01
N ALA A 263 -2.90 14.43 15.54
CA ALA A 263 -4.34 14.37 15.81
C ALA A 263 -4.78 15.40 16.88
N VAL A 264 -3.99 15.53 17.96
CA VAL A 264 -4.24 16.53 19.03
C VAL A 264 -4.11 17.95 18.47
N GLY A 265 -3.06 18.24 17.69
CA GLY A 265 -2.88 19.53 17.04
C GLY A 265 -4.08 19.90 16.16
N TYR A 266 -4.57 18.95 15.39
CA TYR A 266 -5.75 19.12 14.56
C TYR A 266 -6.99 19.46 15.40
N GLY A 267 -7.21 18.74 16.51
CA GLY A 267 -8.29 19.02 17.46
C GLY A 267 -8.21 20.42 18.07
N LEU A 268 -7.00 20.87 18.43
CA LEU A 268 -6.77 22.24 18.93
C LEU A 268 -7.10 23.30 17.88
N ALA A 269 -6.73 23.09 16.62
CA ALA A 269 -7.04 24.01 15.54
C ALA A 269 -8.56 24.12 15.33
N ILE A 270 -9.28 23.00 15.20
CA ILE A 270 -10.74 22.98 15.08
C ILE A 270 -11.41 23.66 16.27
N GLY A 271 -11.00 23.34 17.52
CA GLY A 271 -11.54 23.94 18.74
C GLY A 271 -11.26 25.44 18.87
N SER A 272 -10.19 25.95 18.22
CA SER A 272 -9.90 27.39 18.19
C SER A 272 -10.75 28.16 17.18
N VAL A 273 -11.16 27.51 16.08
CA VAL A 273 -11.91 28.10 14.96
C VAL A 273 -13.42 28.01 15.18
N ALA A 274 -13.91 26.89 15.65
CA ALA A 274 -15.33 26.65 15.85
C ALA A 274 -15.94 27.56 16.92
N ARG A 275 -17.23 27.89 16.72
CA ARG A 275 -17.99 28.79 17.61
C ARG A 275 -18.82 28.03 18.63
N THR A 276 -19.37 26.89 18.26
CA THR A 276 -20.22 26.04 19.11
C THR A 276 -19.68 24.61 19.17
N ALA A 277 -19.99 23.90 20.26
CA ALA A 277 -19.60 22.49 20.44
C ALA A 277 -20.16 21.60 19.31
N GLN A 278 -21.39 21.86 18.88
CA GLN A 278 -22.02 21.13 17.76
C GLN A 278 -21.27 21.38 16.43
N GLN A 279 -20.92 22.64 16.15
CA GLN A 279 -20.14 22.98 14.97
C GLN A 279 -18.77 22.29 14.98
N ALA A 280 -18.08 22.27 16.11
CA ALA A 280 -16.79 21.59 16.25
C ALA A 280 -16.90 20.09 16.00
N SER A 281 -17.94 19.44 16.54
CA SER A 281 -18.19 18.01 16.37
C SER A 281 -18.48 17.65 14.91
N ILE A 282 -19.33 18.40 14.24
CA ILE A 282 -19.70 18.14 12.83
C ILE A 282 -18.49 18.37 11.93
N PHE A 283 -17.85 19.53 12.01
CA PHE A 283 -16.66 19.81 11.19
C PHE A 283 -15.50 18.88 11.49
N GLY A 284 -15.29 18.55 12.76
CA GLY A 284 -14.29 17.58 13.16
C GLY A 284 -14.55 16.20 12.56
N ALA A 285 -15.74 15.67 12.74
CA ALA A 285 -16.11 14.35 12.21
C ALA A 285 -16.03 14.29 10.67
N VAL A 286 -16.68 15.22 9.98
CA VAL A 286 -16.73 15.25 8.51
C VAL A 286 -15.31 15.41 7.93
N SER A 287 -14.52 16.31 8.49
CA SER A 287 -13.17 16.51 7.99
C SER A 287 -12.23 15.30 8.24
N VAL A 288 -12.36 14.60 9.37
CA VAL A 288 -11.61 13.35 9.60
C VAL A 288 -12.01 12.27 8.61
N VAL A 289 -13.31 12.13 8.31
CA VAL A 289 -13.81 11.18 7.30
C VAL A 289 -13.24 11.50 5.92
N ILE A 290 -13.25 12.77 5.52
CA ILE A 290 -12.68 13.22 4.23
C ILE A 290 -11.17 12.96 4.20
N LEU A 291 -10.44 13.32 5.25
CA LEU A 291 -9.00 13.08 5.36
C LEU A 291 -8.67 11.59 5.33
N ALA A 292 -9.51 10.72 5.92
CA ALA A 292 -9.33 9.27 5.89
C ALA A 292 -9.58 8.70 4.48
N ALA A 293 -10.63 9.16 3.81
CA ALA A 293 -10.93 8.74 2.45
C ALA A 293 -9.80 9.12 1.48
N ILE A 294 -9.32 10.36 1.55
CA ILE A 294 -8.22 10.87 0.73
C ILE A 294 -6.89 10.24 1.17
N GLY A 295 -6.67 10.06 2.46
CA GLY A 295 -5.42 9.57 3.04
C GLY A 295 -5.10 8.09 2.81
N GLY A 296 -5.96 7.33 2.12
CA GLY A 296 -5.69 5.94 1.81
C GLY A 296 -6.21 4.92 2.82
N VAL A 297 -6.89 5.36 3.89
CA VAL A 297 -7.41 4.48 4.94
C VAL A 297 -8.47 3.52 4.38
N TRP A 298 -9.39 4.04 3.56
CA TRP A 298 -10.46 3.25 2.95
C TRP A 298 -10.14 2.80 1.53
N ILE A 299 -9.67 3.75 0.72
CA ILE A 299 -9.29 3.50 -0.68
C ILE A 299 -7.77 3.55 -0.74
N PRO A 300 -7.09 2.46 -1.09
CA PRO A 300 -5.64 2.47 -1.22
C PRO A 300 -5.16 3.54 -2.21
N THR A 301 -4.09 4.24 -1.87
CA THR A 301 -3.57 5.36 -2.66
C THR A 301 -3.20 5.00 -4.09
N PHE A 302 -2.85 3.75 -4.33
CA PHE A 302 -2.47 3.26 -5.66
C PHE A 302 -3.65 3.08 -6.64
N VAL A 303 -4.88 2.90 -6.13
CA VAL A 303 -6.10 2.84 -6.96
C VAL A 303 -6.57 4.24 -7.33
N MET A 304 -6.06 5.26 -6.65
CA MET A 304 -6.49 6.64 -6.86
C MET A 304 -5.94 7.22 -8.17
N PRO A 305 -6.74 8.03 -8.89
CA PRO A 305 -6.25 8.84 -10.01
C PRO A 305 -5.04 9.69 -9.61
N PRO A 306 -4.16 10.07 -10.55
CA PRO A 306 -2.90 10.79 -10.26
C PRO A 306 -3.09 12.05 -9.43
N LEU A 307 -4.14 12.83 -9.71
CA LEU A 307 -4.47 14.03 -8.95
C LEU A 307 -4.80 13.71 -7.47
N MET A 308 -5.65 12.70 -7.22
CA MET A 308 -6.02 12.31 -5.86
C MET A 308 -4.83 11.71 -5.10
N ARG A 309 -3.94 10.98 -5.79
CA ARG A 309 -2.69 10.46 -5.21
C ARG A 309 -1.77 11.57 -4.72
N THR A 310 -1.66 12.68 -5.48
CA THR A 310 -0.89 13.86 -5.06
C THR A 310 -1.51 14.51 -3.82
N VAL A 311 -2.84 14.63 -3.77
CA VAL A 311 -3.55 15.18 -2.60
C VAL A 311 -3.43 14.24 -1.39
N ALA A 312 -3.47 12.94 -1.59
CA ALA A 312 -3.29 11.94 -0.53
C ALA A 312 -1.96 12.12 0.22
N ARG A 313 -0.87 12.40 -0.50
CA ARG A 313 0.47 12.63 0.08
C ARG A 313 0.55 13.82 1.04
N ILE A 314 -0.42 14.74 1.01
CA ILE A 314 -0.49 15.90 1.92
C ILE A 314 -1.32 15.56 3.17
N SER A 315 -2.06 14.46 3.17
CA SER A 315 -2.92 14.07 4.29
C SER A 315 -2.11 13.55 5.48
N PRO A 316 -2.35 14.07 6.70
CA PRO A 316 -1.68 13.56 7.90
C PRO A 316 -2.04 12.10 8.22
N LEU A 317 -3.22 11.64 7.80
CA LEU A 317 -3.61 10.23 7.95
C LEU A 317 -2.79 9.34 7.02
N ASN A 318 -2.42 9.82 5.83
CA ASN A 318 -1.56 9.08 4.92
C ASN A 318 -0.17 8.88 5.50
N TRP A 319 0.44 9.94 6.06
CA TRP A 319 1.78 9.80 6.67
C TRP A 319 1.80 8.81 7.82
N GLY A 320 0.78 8.84 8.68
CA GLY A 320 0.67 7.86 9.76
C GLY A 320 0.47 6.44 9.24
N LEU A 321 -0.42 6.25 8.25
CA LEU A 321 -0.69 4.95 7.64
C LEU A 321 0.57 4.37 6.97
N GLU A 322 1.28 5.16 6.16
CA GLU A 322 2.51 4.73 5.50
C GLU A 322 3.64 4.46 6.50
N GLY A 323 3.75 5.27 7.57
CA GLY A 323 4.71 5.01 8.65
C GLY A 323 4.45 3.67 9.34
N PHE A 324 3.22 3.35 9.69
CA PHE A 324 2.88 2.06 10.28
C PHE A 324 3.03 0.90 9.28
N ASN A 325 2.66 1.10 8.01
CA ASN A 325 2.88 0.10 6.96
C ASN A 325 4.38 -0.20 6.77
N THR A 326 5.21 0.83 6.83
CA THR A 326 6.68 0.68 6.77
C THR A 326 7.19 -0.22 7.90
N LEU A 327 6.67 -0.04 9.13
CA LEU A 327 7.07 -0.84 10.29
C LEU A 327 6.51 -2.27 10.25
N PHE A 328 5.20 -2.41 10.01
CA PHE A 328 4.51 -3.70 10.21
C PHE A 328 4.58 -4.61 8.99
N VAL A 329 4.65 -4.03 7.80
CA VAL A 329 4.56 -4.77 6.54
C VAL A 329 5.89 -4.83 5.80
N ARG A 330 6.60 -3.69 5.68
CA ARG A 330 7.88 -3.61 4.98
C ARG A 330 9.08 -3.97 5.86
N GLY A 331 8.90 -4.01 7.19
CA GLY A 331 9.97 -4.32 8.14
C GLY A 331 11.04 -3.24 8.25
N GLY A 332 10.68 -1.99 7.92
CA GLY A 332 11.56 -0.83 8.01
C GLY A 332 11.88 -0.42 9.45
N GLY A 333 12.92 0.38 9.64
CA GLY A 333 13.40 0.88 10.92
C GLY A 333 13.17 2.37 11.11
N LEU A 334 13.86 2.93 12.12
CA LEU A 334 13.76 4.33 12.52
C LEU A 334 14.06 5.31 11.37
N SER A 335 15.06 5.03 10.54
CA SER A 335 15.42 5.85 9.38
C SER A 335 14.29 5.95 8.36
N ASP A 336 13.56 4.85 8.15
CA ASP A 336 12.56 4.72 7.10
C ASP A 336 11.25 5.43 7.50
N VAL A 337 10.96 5.52 8.80
CA VAL A 337 9.78 6.22 9.31
C VAL A 337 10.03 7.70 9.63
N ALA A 338 11.29 8.11 9.71
CA ALA A 338 11.67 9.50 10.05
C ALA A 338 10.97 10.56 9.18
N PRO A 339 10.84 10.42 7.84
CA PRO A 339 10.15 11.41 7.02
C PRO A 339 8.67 11.54 7.36
N TYR A 340 7.99 10.43 7.67
CA TYR A 340 6.56 10.42 8.06
C TYR A 340 6.35 11.03 9.44
N ALA A 341 7.25 10.73 10.39
CA ALA A 341 7.24 11.31 11.72
C ALA A 341 7.50 12.83 11.65
N ALA A 342 8.46 13.28 10.84
CA ALA A 342 8.76 14.69 10.64
C ALA A 342 7.56 15.43 10.03
N ALA A 343 6.92 14.89 8.99
CA ALA A 343 5.73 15.46 8.38
C ALA A 343 4.59 15.61 9.39
N SER A 344 4.36 14.61 10.24
CA SER A 344 3.36 14.63 11.32
C SER A 344 3.67 15.71 12.36
N LEU A 345 4.93 15.89 12.75
CA LEU A 345 5.37 16.95 13.68
C LEU A 345 5.21 18.34 13.08
N VAL A 346 5.57 18.53 11.83
CA VAL A 346 5.36 19.79 11.10
C VAL A 346 3.87 20.14 11.06
N PHE A 347 3.02 19.18 10.75
CA PHE A 347 1.58 19.38 10.78
C PHE A 347 1.08 19.77 12.17
N PHE A 348 1.52 19.09 13.23
CA PHE A 348 1.22 19.47 14.61
C PHE A 348 1.63 20.92 14.90
N ALA A 349 2.84 21.32 14.53
CA ALA A 349 3.34 22.67 14.76
C ALA A 349 2.51 23.73 14.03
N ILE A 350 2.10 23.46 12.78
CA ILE A 350 1.22 24.33 12.00
C ILE A 350 -0.15 24.46 12.69
N MET A 351 -0.76 23.36 13.09
CA MET A 351 -2.08 23.35 13.74
C MET A 351 -2.05 24.06 15.11
N LEU A 352 -0.99 23.84 15.88
CA LEU A 352 -0.75 24.58 17.14
C LEU A 352 -0.58 26.08 16.89
N GLY A 353 0.16 26.46 15.85
CA GLY A 353 0.30 27.84 15.40
C GLY A 353 -1.05 28.48 15.07
N VAL A 354 -1.91 27.78 14.34
CA VAL A 354 -3.28 28.23 14.06
C VAL A 354 -4.07 28.48 15.34
N ALA A 355 -3.99 27.56 16.31
CA ALA A 355 -4.67 27.70 17.59
C ALA A 355 -4.19 28.92 18.39
N ILE A 356 -2.91 29.24 18.35
CA ILE A 356 -2.31 30.40 19.04
C ILE A 356 -2.69 31.71 18.35
N VAL A 357 -2.57 31.80 17.02
CA VAL A 357 -2.84 33.00 16.23
C VAL A 357 -4.32 33.42 16.34
N ARG A 358 -5.23 32.45 16.24
CA ARG A 358 -6.68 32.70 16.35
C ARG A 358 -7.09 33.30 17.67
N ARG A 359 -6.38 33.03 18.76
CA ARG A 359 -6.61 33.69 20.04
C ARG A 359 -6.26 35.17 19.98
N LYS A 360 -5.06 35.54 19.45
CA LYS A 360 -4.62 36.92 19.35
C LYS A 360 -5.56 37.84 18.56
N MET A 361 -6.30 37.23 17.61
CA MET A 361 -7.30 37.97 16.80
C MET A 361 -8.65 38.14 17.51
N LYS A 362 -8.90 37.47 18.64
CA LYS A 362 -10.16 37.56 19.43
C LYS A 362 -9.98 38.31 20.77
N SER A 363 -8.75 38.62 21.18
CA SER A 363 -8.43 39.47 22.29
C SER A 363 -8.23 40.93 21.82
#